data_62bc2ca709bcb7c6bee84423b59d0b48
#
_entry.id   62bc2ca709bcb7c6bee84423b59d0b48
#
_cell.length_a   1.000
_cell.length_b   1.000
_cell.length_c   1.000
_cell.angle_alpha   90.00
_cell.angle_beta   90.00
_cell.angle_gamma   90.00
#
_symmetry.space_group_name_H-M   'P 1'
#
loop_
_entity.id
_entity.type
_entity.pdbx_description
1 polymer ?
#
loop_
_entity_poly.entity_id
_entity_poly.type
_entity_poly.pdbx_seq_one_letter_code
_entity_poly.pdbx_strand_id
1 'polypeptide(L)'
;MKTTPFTQKHIALGAKMAEFAGYNMPISYEGLIIEHNNVRNAVGVFDVSHMGEFRAKGPKAFEFMQYCTSNDIASLYDGKVLYTVLPNGKGGIVDDMLVYRIAEDEYFIVPNAANIDKDWAWMSKIAEEMGLKVGTEFVNESEHYGQLAVQGPLALKAMQKLTDTPIVDMEYYTFKFLKLAG
;
A
#
# COMPACT_ATOMS: atom_id res chain seq x y z
N MET A 1 14.09 2.69 -16.34
CA MET A 1 12.91 2.07 -15.67
C MET A 1 13.36 1.49 -14.35
N LYS A 2 12.61 1.76 -13.31
CA LYS A 2 12.78 1.09 -11.99
C LYS A 2 12.35 -0.38 -12.08
N THR A 3 12.76 -1.17 -11.10
CA THR A 3 12.38 -2.60 -10.99
C THR A 3 11.75 -2.86 -9.64
N THR A 4 10.89 -3.87 -9.54
CA THR A 4 10.36 -4.36 -8.27
C THR A 4 11.22 -5.53 -7.76
N PRO A 5 11.08 -5.94 -6.51
CA PRO A 5 11.74 -7.14 -5.99
C PRO A 5 11.39 -8.43 -6.77
N PHE A 6 10.26 -8.41 -7.49
CA PHE A 6 9.75 -9.56 -8.24
C PHE A 6 10.03 -9.53 -9.74
N THR A 7 10.63 -8.45 -10.28
CA THR A 7 10.87 -8.27 -11.73
C THR A 7 11.53 -9.49 -12.37
N GLN A 8 12.59 -10.05 -11.76
CA GLN A 8 13.28 -11.23 -12.32
C GLN A 8 12.40 -12.50 -12.29
N LYS A 9 11.52 -12.61 -11.30
CA LYS A 9 10.56 -13.72 -11.21
C LYS A 9 9.52 -13.64 -12.33
N HIS A 10 9.03 -12.45 -12.63
CA HIS A 10 8.09 -12.22 -13.74
C HIS A 10 8.71 -12.60 -15.08
N ILE A 11 9.96 -12.16 -15.33
CA ILE A 11 10.69 -12.51 -16.55
C ILE A 11 10.89 -14.03 -16.65
N ALA A 12 11.33 -14.68 -15.57
CA ALA A 12 11.52 -16.14 -15.54
C ALA A 12 10.22 -16.94 -15.75
N LEU A 13 9.08 -16.38 -15.37
CA LEU A 13 7.75 -16.94 -15.62
C LEU A 13 7.21 -16.66 -17.02
N GLY A 14 7.98 -15.98 -17.89
CA GLY A 14 7.58 -15.67 -19.25
C GLY A 14 6.61 -14.50 -19.39
N ALA A 15 6.56 -13.62 -18.40
CA ALA A 15 5.69 -12.44 -18.46
C ALA A 15 6.06 -11.52 -19.63
N LYS A 16 5.04 -10.96 -20.28
CA LYS A 16 5.21 -9.83 -21.19
C LYS A 16 5.42 -8.58 -20.33
N MET A 17 6.65 -8.07 -20.35
CA MET A 17 7.05 -6.91 -19.58
C MET A 17 6.84 -5.62 -20.36
N ALA A 18 6.39 -4.55 -19.67
CA ALA A 18 6.29 -3.20 -20.22
C ALA A 18 6.49 -2.13 -19.13
N GLU A 19 6.69 -0.91 -19.57
CA GLU A 19 6.73 0.25 -18.69
C GLU A 19 5.33 0.53 -18.12
N PHE A 20 5.26 0.68 -16.79
CA PHE A 20 4.07 1.10 -16.07
C PHE A 20 4.47 1.94 -14.85
N ALA A 21 4.01 3.18 -14.78
CA ALA A 21 4.33 4.14 -13.71
C ALA A 21 5.84 4.27 -13.42
N GLY A 22 6.69 4.23 -14.45
CA GLY A 22 8.14 4.32 -14.34
C GLY A 22 8.86 3.00 -14.04
N TYR A 23 8.12 1.92 -13.82
CA TYR A 23 8.66 0.58 -13.51
C TYR A 23 8.54 -0.37 -14.69
N ASN A 24 9.44 -1.38 -14.72
CA ASN A 24 9.34 -2.52 -15.65
C ASN A 24 8.41 -3.58 -15.02
N MET A 25 7.15 -3.62 -15.46
CA MET A 25 6.08 -4.40 -14.86
C MET A 25 5.56 -5.51 -15.77
N PRO A 26 5.07 -6.64 -15.23
CA PRO A 26 4.40 -7.68 -15.99
C PRO A 26 2.99 -7.20 -16.37
N ILE A 27 2.71 -7.10 -17.66
CA ILE A 27 1.37 -6.72 -18.15
C ILE A 27 0.49 -7.90 -18.54
N SER A 28 1.08 -9.05 -18.83
CA SER A 28 0.37 -10.31 -19.04
C SER A 28 1.34 -11.49 -19.07
N TYR A 29 0.80 -12.70 -18.91
CA TYR A 29 1.49 -13.99 -19.05
C TYR A 29 0.89 -14.81 -20.19
N GLU A 30 -0.26 -15.43 -19.98
CA GLU A 30 -0.93 -16.28 -20.99
C GLU A 30 -1.90 -15.49 -21.86
N GLY A 31 -2.38 -14.35 -21.38
CA GLY A 31 -3.28 -13.47 -22.12
C GLY A 31 -4.38 -12.87 -21.26
N LEU A 32 -4.78 -11.67 -21.63
CA LEU A 32 -5.68 -10.80 -20.85
C LEU A 32 -6.99 -11.49 -20.42
N ILE A 33 -7.69 -12.15 -21.34
CA ILE A 33 -9.00 -12.76 -21.07
C ILE A 33 -8.86 -14.00 -20.17
N ILE A 34 -7.82 -14.81 -20.40
CA ILE A 34 -7.56 -16.02 -19.60
C ILE A 34 -7.24 -15.63 -18.17
N GLU A 35 -6.33 -14.68 -17.98
CA GLU A 35 -5.91 -14.18 -16.67
C GLU A 35 -7.05 -13.47 -15.93
N HIS A 36 -7.84 -12.64 -16.63
CA HIS A 36 -9.03 -12.01 -16.07
C HIS A 36 -10.03 -13.06 -15.54
N ASN A 37 -10.36 -14.06 -16.36
CA ASN A 37 -11.27 -15.12 -15.95
C ASN A 37 -10.74 -15.94 -14.78
N ASN A 38 -9.41 -16.18 -14.73
CA ASN A 38 -8.78 -16.86 -13.60
C ASN A 38 -8.97 -16.06 -12.29
N VAL A 39 -8.74 -14.76 -12.30
CA VAL A 39 -8.96 -13.91 -11.12
C VAL A 39 -10.42 -13.90 -10.70
N ARG A 40 -11.35 -13.84 -11.66
CA ARG A 40 -12.80 -13.83 -11.37
C ARG A 40 -13.33 -15.16 -10.81
N ASN A 41 -12.75 -16.29 -11.19
CA ASN A 41 -13.25 -17.62 -10.83
C ASN A 41 -12.36 -18.36 -9.82
N ALA A 42 -11.13 -17.93 -9.63
CA ALA A 42 -10.15 -18.59 -8.76
C ALA A 42 -9.33 -17.58 -7.96
N VAL A 43 -8.06 -17.37 -8.32
CA VAL A 43 -7.16 -16.45 -7.64
C VAL A 43 -6.10 -15.92 -8.62
N GLY A 44 -5.79 -14.64 -8.49
CA GLY A 44 -4.64 -14.00 -9.15
C GLY A 44 -3.75 -13.28 -8.14
N VAL A 45 -2.47 -13.17 -8.48
CA VAL A 45 -1.47 -12.43 -7.69
C VAL A 45 -0.92 -11.32 -8.57
N PHE A 46 -0.99 -10.10 -8.08
CA PHE A 46 -0.51 -8.91 -8.79
C PHE A 46 0.67 -8.31 -8.03
N ASP A 47 1.76 -8.05 -8.74
CA ASP A 47 2.84 -7.22 -8.21
C ASP A 47 2.39 -5.75 -8.20
N VAL A 48 2.27 -5.18 -7.03
CA VAL A 48 1.93 -3.77 -6.82
C VAL A 48 3.02 -3.03 -6.03
N SER A 49 4.25 -3.59 -6.05
CA SER A 49 5.43 -3.01 -5.39
C SER A 49 5.89 -1.67 -5.99
N HIS A 50 5.21 -1.18 -7.01
CA HIS A 50 5.41 0.16 -7.54
C HIS A 50 4.66 1.24 -6.76
N MET A 51 3.76 0.86 -5.85
CA MET A 51 3.11 1.78 -4.91
C MET A 51 4.15 2.36 -3.95
N GLY A 52 3.79 3.45 -3.26
CA GLY A 52 4.63 4.03 -2.23
C GLY A 52 4.27 3.55 -0.83
N GLU A 53 5.22 3.64 0.08
CA GLU A 53 5.03 3.36 1.50
C GLU A 53 5.69 4.45 2.33
N PHE A 54 4.87 5.19 3.09
CA PHE A 54 5.34 6.17 4.06
C PHE A 54 5.00 5.72 5.47
N ARG A 55 5.76 6.21 6.43
CA ARG A 55 5.49 5.99 7.86
C ARG A 55 5.50 7.30 8.60
N ALA A 56 4.44 7.54 9.39
CA ALA A 56 4.39 8.61 10.37
C ALA A 56 4.38 8.00 11.77
N LYS A 57 5.30 8.41 12.65
CA LYS A 57 5.41 7.87 14.02
C LYS A 57 5.85 8.92 15.02
N GLY A 58 5.47 8.68 16.28
CA GLY A 58 5.80 9.54 17.41
C GLY A 58 4.63 10.42 17.85
N PRO A 59 4.82 11.26 18.88
CA PRO A 59 3.74 11.89 19.64
C PRO A 59 2.85 12.84 18.82
N LYS A 60 3.30 13.27 17.64
CA LYS A 60 2.54 14.14 16.74
C LYS A 60 1.94 13.40 15.53
N ALA A 61 2.15 12.09 15.41
CA ALA A 61 1.71 11.33 14.25
C ALA A 61 0.18 11.35 14.09
N PHE A 62 -0.57 11.22 15.18
CA PHE A 62 -2.02 11.31 15.15
C PHE A 62 -2.49 12.68 14.63
N GLU A 63 -2.02 13.78 15.22
CA GLU A 63 -2.41 15.13 14.84
C GLU A 63 -2.06 15.42 13.37
N PHE A 64 -0.89 14.97 12.93
CA PHE A 64 -0.43 15.08 11.54
C PHE A 64 -1.36 14.35 10.58
N MET A 65 -1.69 13.09 10.85
CA MET A 65 -2.59 12.31 10.01
C MET A 65 -4.02 12.88 10.01
N GLN A 66 -4.53 13.32 11.15
CA GLN A 66 -5.83 13.97 11.27
C GLN A 66 -5.90 15.28 10.48
N TYR A 67 -4.80 16.02 10.39
CA TYR A 67 -4.73 17.25 9.60
C TYR A 67 -4.58 16.99 8.10
N CYS A 68 -3.78 16.00 7.71
CA CYS A 68 -3.49 15.68 6.31
C CYS A 68 -4.65 15.06 5.54
N THR A 69 -5.57 14.39 6.24
CA THR A 69 -6.61 13.58 5.59
C THR A 69 -8.01 14.14 5.79
N SER A 70 -8.93 13.77 4.91
CA SER A 70 -10.32 14.27 4.97
C SER A 70 -11.22 13.46 5.92
N ASN A 71 -10.80 12.26 6.31
CA ASN A 71 -11.55 11.40 7.22
C ASN A 71 -11.08 11.55 8.65
N ASP A 72 -11.94 11.15 9.60
CA ASP A 72 -11.64 11.16 11.02
C ASP A 72 -10.70 10.00 11.40
N ILE A 73 -9.42 10.31 11.60
CA ILE A 73 -8.39 9.35 12.03
C ILE A 73 -8.66 8.83 13.45
N ALA A 74 -9.36 9.60 14.29
CA ALA A 74 -9.73 9.16 15.64
C ALA A 74 -10.70 7.97 15.63
N SER A 75 -11.42 7.75 14.53
CA SER A 75 -12.30 6.58 14.37
C SER A 75 -11.55 5.26 14.15
N LEU A 76 -10.25 5.30 13.88
CA LEU A 76 -9.44 4.10 13.70
C LEU A 76 -9.03 3.48 15.04
N TYR A 77 -8.95 2.15 15.06
CA TYR A 77 -8.31 1.37 16.12
C TYR A 77 -7.07 0.64 15.56
N ASP A 78 -6.18 0.16 16.41
CA ASP A 78 -4.96 -0.54 15.98
C ASP A 78 -5.30 -1.78 15.16
N GLY A 79 -4.73 -1.89 13.96
CA GLY A 79 -5.07 -2.91 12.97
C GLY A 79 -6.15 -2.51 11.96
N LYS A 80 -6.73 -1.29 12.06
CA LYS A 80 -7.72 -0.78 11.09
C LYS A 80 -7.04 -0.06 9.95
N VAL A 81 -7.67 -0.15 8.76
CA VAL A 81 -7.27 0.54 7.54
C VAL A 81 -8.35 1.54 7.14
N LEU A 82 -7.95 2.66 6.57
CA LEU A 82 -8.83 3.71 6.07
C LEU A 82 -8.41 4.09 4.65
N TYR A 83 -9.39 4.13 3.73
CA TYR A 83 -9.20 4.80 2.43
C TYR A 83 -9.64 6.26 2.58
N THR A 84 -8.77 7.17 2.21
CA THR A 84 -8.96 8.61 2.42
C THR A 84 -8.33 9.43 1.31
N VAL A 85 -8.57 10.73 1.31
CA VAL A 85 -7.96 11.68 0.38
C VAL A 85 -7.10 12.70 1.11
N LEU A 86 -6.08 13.24 0.42
CA LEU A 86 -5.28 14.38 0.81
C LEU A 86 -5.92 15.66 0.25
N PRO A 87 -6.57 16.50 1.06
CA PRO A 87 -7.09 17.79 0.59
C PRO A 87 -5.96 18.78 0.30
N ASN A 88 -6.16 19.64 -0.70
CA ASN A 88 -5.19 20.70 -1.03
C ASN A 88 -5.47 22.04 -0.35
N GLY A 89 -6.45 22.10 0.57
CA GLY A 89 -6.86 23.30 1.29
C GLY A 89 -7.60 24.35 0.41
N LYS A 90 -7.91 24.03 -0.86
CA LYS A 90 -8.55 24.95 -1.84
C LYS A 90 -9.76 24.31 -2.53
N GLY A 91 -10.36 23.30 -1.89
CA GLY A 91 -11.54 22.59 -2.41
C GLY A 91 -11.23 21.47 -3.40
N GLY A 92 -9.96 21.14 -3.64
CA GLY A 92 -9.53 19.99 -4.44
C GLY A 92 -8.74 18.98 -3.60
N ILE A 93 -8.33 17.90 -4.23
CA ILE A 93 -7.50 16.85 -3.64
C ILE A 93 -6.10 16.84 -4.28
N VAL A 94 -5.10 16.47 -3.52
CA VAL A 94 -3.74 16.18 -3.98
C VAL A 94 -3.69 14.76 -4.52
N ASP A 95 -4.13 13.79 -3.71
CA ASP A 95 -4.25 12.38 -4.06
C ASP A 95 -5.21 11.66 -3.10
N ASP A 96 -5.44 10.38 -3.34
CA ASP A 96 -6.09 9.44 -2.44
C ASP A 96 -5.09 8.36 -1.99
N MET A 97 -5.33 7.77 -0.81
CA MET A 97 -4.41 6.80 -0.23
C MET A 97 -5.05 5.90 0.81
N LEU A 98 -4.33 4.83 1.15
CA LEU A 98 -4.66 3.99 2.29
C LEU A 98 -3.82 4.40 3.49
N VAL A 99 -4.47 4.47 4.66
CA VAL A 99 -3.85 4.72 5.96
C VAL A 99 -4.11 3.53 6.86
N TYR A 100 -3.05 2.95 7.40
CA TYR A 100 -3.06 1.81 8.33
C TYR A 100 -2.68 2.32 9.71
N ARG A 101 -3.55 2.17 10.70
CA ARG A 101 -3.19 2.47 12.09
C ARG A 101 -2.47 1.27 12.71
N ILE A 102 -1.16 1.39 12.91
CA ILE A 102 -0.33 0.36 13.56
C ILE A 102 -0.46 0.46 15.07
N ALA A 103 -0.37 1.69 15.58
CA ALA A 103 -0.54 2.05 16.99
C ALA A 103 -1.13 3.46 17.10
N GLU A 104 -1.43 3.91 18.29
CA GLU A 104 -1.97 5.25 18.54
C GLU A 104 -1.10 6.38 17.95
N ASP A 105 0.21 6.18 17.98
CA ASP A 105 1.23 7.10 17.49
C ASP A 105 2.02 6.60 16.29
N GLU A 106 1.49 5.60 15.54
CA GLU A 106 2.16 5.03 14.39
C GLU A 106 1.18 4.67 13.26
N TYR A 107 1.43 5.27 12.08
CA TYR A 107 0.63 5.09 10.87
C TYR A 107 1.51 4.70 9.69
N PHE A 108 1.03 3.74 8.92
CA PHE A 108 1.62 3.36 7.63
C PHE A 108 0.69 3.84 6.51
N ILE A 109 1.26 4.46 5.49
CA ILE A 109 0.51 5.17 4.45
C ILE A 109 0.94 4.63 3.10
N VAL A 110 -0.03 4.31 2.24
CA VAL A 110 0.22 3.77 0.90
C VAL A 110 -0.34 4.72 -0.16
N PRO A 111 0.49 5.64 -0.69
CA PRO A 111 0.12 6.51 -1.80
C PRO A 111 0.22 5.81 -3.16
N ASN A 112 -0.39 6.42 -4.18
CA ASN A 112 -0.39 5.91 -5.54
C ASN A 112 0.99 6.06 -6.21
N ALA A 113 1.39 5.05 -7.00
CA ALA A 113 2.71 4.95 -7.63
C ALA A 113 3.15 6.20 -8.41
N ALA A 114 2.29 6.73 -9.27
CA ALA A 114 2.61 7.91 -10.09
C ALA A 114 2.71 9.21 -9.29
N ASN A 115 2.22 9.22 -8.06
CA ASN A 115 2.10 10.40 -7.21
C ASN A 115 3.06 10.38 -6.00
N ILE A 116 3.88 9.35 -5.82
CA ILE A 116 4.78 9.17 -4.65
C ILE A 116 5.57 10.45 -4.35
N ASP A 117 6.26 11.00 -5.33
CA ASP A 117 7.12 12.18 -5.13
C ASP A 117 6.28 13.44 -4.80
N LYS A 118 5.13 13.60 -5.43
CA LYS A 118 4.21 14.71 -5.18
C LYS A 118 3.62 14.64 -3.77
N ASP A 119 3.17 13.47 -3.37
CA ASP A 119 2.54 13.24 -2.07
C ASP A 119 3.56 13.32 -0.94
N TRP A 120 4.76 12.78 -1.18
CA TRP A 120 5.89 12.94 -0.27
C TRP A 120 6.22 14.41 -0.03
N ALA A 121 6.36 15.19 -1.08
CA ALA A 121 6.67 16.62 -0.97
C ALA A 121 5.56 17.40 -0.25
N TRP A 122 4.30 17.08 -0.56
CA TRP A 122 3.13 17.69 0.08
C TRP A 122 3.06 17.38 1.57
N MET A 123 3.14 16.11 1.94
CA MET A 123 3.05 15.65 3.32
C MET A 123 4.28 16.07 4.14
N SER A 124 5.49 16.04 3.56
CA SER A 124 6.72 16.49 4.24
C SER A 124 6.65 17.95 4.64
N LYS A 125 6.14 18.81 3.76
CA LYS A 125 5.94 20.23 4.08
C LYS A 125 5.01 20.41 5.28
N ILE A 126 3.89 19.71 5.32
CA ILE A 126 2.95 19.76 6.43
C ILE A 126 3.59 19.18 7.71
N ALA A 127 4.32 18.07 7.61
CA ALA A 127 5.02 17.46 8.72
C ALA A 127 6.00 18.45 9.37
N GLU A 128 6.80 19.15 8.57
CA GLU A 128 7.73 20.20 9.05
C GLU A 128 7.00 21.36 9.72
N GLU A 129 5.92 21.88 9.10
CA GLU A 129 5.08 22.95 9.66
C GLU A 129 4.46 22.57 11.01
N MET A 130 4.12 21.30 11.20
CA MET A 130 3.60 20.75 12.45
C MET A 130 4.71 20.34 13.44
N GLY A 131 5.97 20.37 13.00
CA GLY A 131 7.15 20.08 13.82
C GLY A 131 7.44 18.58 13.98
N LEU A 132 7.04 17.75 13.02
CA LEU A 132 7.56 16.39 12.85
C LEU A 132 8.90 16.44 12.13
N LYS A 133 9.80 15.54 12.50
CA LYS A 133 11.11 15.42 11.86
C LYS A 133 11.02 14.52 10.64
N VAL A 134 11.04 15.14 9.44
CA VAL A 134 11.13 14.40 8.17
C VAL A 134 12.46 13.62 8.13
N GLY A 135 12.38 12.36 7.71
CA GLY A 135 13.48 11.41 7.72
C GLY A 135 13.61 10.55 9.00
N THR A 136 12.85 10.86 10.08
CA THR A 136 12.86 10.05 11.31
C THR A 136 11.46 9.80 11.90
N GLU A 137 10.61 10.83 11.98
CA GLU A 137 9.22 10.72 12.46
C GLU A 137 8.24 10.61 11.29
N PHE A 138 8.55 11.21 10.14
CA PHE A 138 7.90 10.97 8.87
C PHE A 138 8.93 10.48 7.86
N VAL A 139 8.79 9.24 7.36
CA VAL A 139 9.80 8.53 6.57
C VAL A 139 9.18 7.95 5.31
N ASN A 140 9.89 8.04 4.19
CA ASN A 140 9.59 7.28 2.97
C ASN A 140 10.34 5.95 3.04
N GLU A 141 9.59 4.85 3.13
CA GLU A 141 10.11 3.48 3.25
C GLU A 141 9.87 2.65 1.98
N SER A 142 9.45 3.27 0.87
CA SER A 142 9.01 2.57 -0.34
C SER A 142 10.02 1.59 -0.92
N GLU A 143 11.31 1.83 -0.75
CA GLU A 143 12.36 0.92 -1.23
C GLU A 143 12.54 -0.34 -0.35
N HIS A 144 11.92 -0.39 0.82
CA HIS A 144 12.05 -1.50 1.78
C HIS A 144 10.94 -2.54 1.65
N TYR A 145 9.92 -2.29 0.81
CA TYR A 145 8.75 -3.14 0.68
C TYR A 145 8.63 -3.77 -0.71
N GLY A 146 8.12 -4.99 -0.72
CA GLY A 146 7.50 -5.60 -1.89
C GLY A 146 6.03 -5.81 -1.56
N GLN A 147 5.13 -5.40 -2.45
CA GLN A 147 3.70 -5.46 -2.23
C GLN A 147 3.02 -6.35 -3.27
N LEU A 148 2.20 -7.28 -2.78
CA LEU A 148 1.42 -8.18 -3.63
C LEU A 148 -0.06 -8.03 -3.31
N ALA A 149 -0.89 -7.90 -4.36
CA ALA A 149 -2.33 -7.98 -4.24
C ALA A 149 -2.80 -9.39 -4.65
N VAL A 150 -3.33 -10.13 -3.68
CA VAL A 150 -3.89 -11.48 -3.91
C VAL A 150 -5.41 -11.36 -3.98
N GLN A 151 -5.97 -11.59 -5.17
CA GLN A 151 -7.35 -11.29 -5.50
C GLN A 151 -8.10 -12.51 -6.01
N GLY A 152 -9.42 -12.55 -5.76
CA GLY A 152 -10.32 -13.56 -6.29
C GLY A 152 -11.04 -14.39 -5.22
N PRO A 153 -12.07 -15.16 -5.60
CA PRO A 153 -12.90 -15.90 -4.64
C PRO A 153 -12.14 -16.97 -3.84
N LEU A 154 -11.00 -17.43 -4.34
CA LEU A 154 -10.15 -18.39 -3.64
C LEU A 154 -8.92 -17.76 -2.97
N ALA A 155 -8.77 -16.43 -2.98
CA ALA A 155 -7.60 -15.73 -2.43
C ALA A 155 -7.37 -16.07 -0.95
N LEU A 156 -8.40 -15.97 -0.11
CA LEU A 156 -8.32 -16.31 1.31
C LEU A 156 -7.91 -17.77 1.54
N LYS A 157 -8.50 -18.70 0.78
CA LYS A 157 -8.17 -20.13 0.88
C LYS A 157 -6.72 -20.42 0.46
N ALA A 158 -6.20 -19.70 -0.55
CA ALA A 158 -4.82 -19.83 -0.98
C ALA A 158 -3.86 -19.27 0.08
N MET A 159 -4.13 -18.06 0.59
CA MET A 159 -3.30 -17.41 1.60
C MET A 159 -3.25 -18.16 2.92
N GLN A 160 -4.36 -18.73 3.39
CA GLN A 160 -4.40 -19.52 4.63
C GLN A 160 -3.47 -20.75 4.60
N LYS A 161 -3.10 -21.27 3.43
CA LYS A 161 -2.14 -22.37 3.31
C LYS A 161 -0.68 -21.95 3.55
N LEU A 162 -0.42 -20.65 3.55
CA LEU A 162 0.93 -20.08 3.70
C LEU A 162 1.22 -19.63 5.14
N THR A 163 0.26 -19.74 6.05
CA THR A 163 0.42 -19.31 7.44
C THR A 163 -0.42 -20.17 8.41
N ASP A 164 0.13 -20.42 9.59
CA ASP A 164 -0.59 -21.07 10.70
C ASP A 164 -1.50 -20.07 11.44
N THR A 165 -1.30 -18.76 11.23
CA THR A 165 -2.17 -17.75 11.83
C THR A 165 -3.53 -17.73 11.13
N PRO A 166 -4.66 -17.86 11.85
CA PRO A 166 -5.99 -17.73 11.24
C PRO A 166 -6.20 -16.36 10.61
N ILE A 167 -6.57 -16.34 9.33
CA ILE A 167 -6.89 -15.13 8.57
C ILE A 167 -8.34 -15.10 8.06
N VAL A 168 -9.09 -16.19 8.28
CA VAL A 168 -10.48 -16.32 7.80
C VAL A 168 -11.45 -15.36 8.47
N ASP A 169 -11.14 -14.93 9.70
CA ASP A 169 -11.98 -14.03 10.50
C ASP A 169 -11.53 -12.56 10.42
N MET A 170 -10.63 -12.23 9.48
CA MET A 170 -10.22 -10.83 9.28
C MET A 170 -11.37 -10.00 8.74
N GLU A 171 -11.67 -8.92 9.42
CA GLU A 171 -12.66 -7.94 8.96
C GLU A 171 -12.16 -7.19 7.72
N TYR A 172 -13.09 -6.72 6.92
CA TYR A 172 -12.78 -5.86 5.78
C TYR A 172 -12.09 -4.56 6.24
N TYR A 173 -11.06 -4.13 5.53
CA TYR A 173 -10.22 -3.00 5.90
C TYR A 173 -9.56 -3.15 7.29
N THR A 174 -9.03 -4.36 7.56
CA THR A 174 -8.12 -4.61 8.68
C THR A 174 -6.85 -5.29 8.21
N PHE A 175 -5.80 -5.25 9.02
CA PHE A 175 -4.54 -5.92 8.75
C PHE A 175 -3.98 -6.63 9.98
N LYS A 176 -3.07 -7.56 9.75
CA LYS A 176 -2.29 -8.25 10.78
C LYS A 176 -0.84 -8.41 10.34
N PHE A 177 0.07 -8.35 11.29
CA PHE A 177 1.44 -8.80 11.08
C PHE A 177 1.50 -10.31 11.29
N LEU A 178 2.01 -11.03 10.30
CA LEU A 178 2.16 -12.48 10.37
C LEU A 178 3.29 -12.96 9.46
N LYS A 179 3.75 -14.20 9.66
CA LYS A 179 4.69 -14.85 8.75
C LYS A 179 3.93 -15.63 7.68
N LEU A 180 4.41 -15.52 6.44
CA LEU A 180 3.92 -16.27 5.29
C LEU A 180 5.06 -17.15 4.74
N ALA A 181 4.77 -18.44 4.53
CA ALA A 181 5.69 -19.42 3.95
C ALA A 181 7.04 -19.58 4.71
N GLY A 182 7.02 -19.41 6.00
CA GLY A 182 8.18 -19.62 6.89
C GLY A 182 8.67 -18.38 7.60
#